data_87b9fd0a487b6ddd004fe9cdefe0260d
#
_entry.id   87b9fd0a487b6ddd004fe9cdefe0260d
#
_cell.length_a   1.000
_cell.length_b   1.000
_cell.length_c   1.000
_cell.angle_alpha   90.00
_cell.angle_beta   90.00
_cell.angle_gamma   90.00
#
_symmetry.space_group_name_H-M   'P 1'
#
loop_
_entity.id
_entity.type
_entity.pdbx_description
1 polymer ?
#
loop_
_entity_poly.entity_id
_entity_poly.type
_entity_poly.pdbx_seq_one_letter_code
_entity_poly.pdbx_strand_id
1 'polypeptide(L)'
;MPTVHIKKYSCKEHQVSLLNRSKLFLLPYFIFFIAGILSIYHVSAQFMIDDSYIKKFEKENDVEVYTGATKTSFSFRHFANDDISQYKLFANTSAYTGFTIDYNWLSLDFSKNIPNTSVAKQSTSIKAFGIHFHKTHDHFLFEAGTNKYSGLILQIDRRKREYEYYDDINYRSYFTRISYIFNAEKFSLKAARNYSLLQARSAGSFIATVSPFFQRLTLKGGLNEYDRSDSAFLSEISKKPSSVNFLISGGYTYNFIFNEGEWSINPGIFAGPAIEKNLYPKQGHSLKLIANYQLILNGGYNGQNYYFHVNAIYNNVINHFMNSEMSIQNRGVSLTVGYRFGKLKNKIFGVL
;
A
#
# COMPACT_ATOMS: atom_id res chain seq x y z
N MET A 1 54.37 19.71 -37.87
CA MET A 1 53.08 19.77 -37.16
C MET A 1 52.26 18.54 -37.57
N PRO A 2 52.04 17.56 -36.72
CA PRO A 2 51.24 16.40 -37.07
C PRO A 2 49.79 16.62 -36.62
N THR A 3 48.89 16.38 -37.54
CA THR A 3 47.43 16.50 -37.41
C THR A 3 46.89 15.30 -36.63
N VAL A 4 46.22 15.56 -35.48
CA VAL A 4 45.58 14.55 -34.65
C VAL A 4 44.15 14.32 -35.14
N HIS A 5 43.86 13.14 -35.69
CA HIS A 5 42.52 12.68 -36.00
C HIS A 5 41.82 12.15 -34.73
N ILE A 6 40.78 12.85 -34.24
CA ILE A 6 39.90 12.38 -33.15
C ILE A 6 38.77 11.57 -33.79
N LYS A 7 38.80 10.24 -33.53
CA LYS A 7 37.68 9.36 -33.85
C LYS A 7 36.54 9.59 -32.82
N LYS A 8 35.41 10.13 -33.32
CA LYS A 8 34.15 10.16 -32.58
C LYS A 8 33.59 8.75 -32.50
N TYR A 9 33.60 8.16 -31.31
CA TYR A 9 32.85 6.93 -31.01
C TYR A 9 31.38 7.29 -30.74
N SER A 10 30.49 6.71 -31.54
CA SER A 10 29.04 6.86 -31.42
C SER A 10 28.53 6.05 -30.20
N CYS A 11 28.04 6.75 -29.18
CA CYS A 11 27.51 6.18 -27.93
C CYS A 11 25.98 5.93 -28.03
N LYS A 12 25.43 5.57 -29.20
CA LYS A 12 23.99 5.43 -29.41
C LYS A 12 23.43 4.01 -29.35
N GLU A 13 24.23 2.98 -29.48
CA GLU A 13 23.70 1.60 -29.58
C GLU A 13 23.49 0.86 -28.24
N HIS A 14 24.07 1.34 -27.13
CA HIS A 14 23.95 0.62 -25.85
C HIS A 14 22.72 0.96 -25.01
N GLN A 15 22.01 2.06 -25.32
CA GLN A 15 20.80 2.42 -24.55
C GLN A 15 19.53 1.68 -24.99
N VAL A 16 19.44 1.23 -26.25
CA VAL A 16 18.24 0.55 -26.79
C VAL A 16 18.14 -0.91 -26.29
N SER A 17 19.27 -1.58 -26.01
CA SER A 17 19.26 -2.98 -25.55
C SER A 17 18.85 -3.15 -24.09
N LEU A 18 19.06 -2.16 -23.24
CA LEU A 18 18.69 -2.21 -21.82
C LEU A 18 17.19 -1.97 -21.56
N LEU A 19 16.54 -1.17 -22.41
CA LEU A 19 15.09 -0.91 -22.33
C LEU A 19 14.25 -2.15 -22.75
N ASN A 20 14.74 -2.98 -23.65
CA ASN A 20 14.04 -4.19 -24.07
C ASN A 20 14.19 -5.35 -23.08
N ARG A 21 15.27 -5.43 -22.33
CA ARG A 21 15.46 -6.51 -21.31
C ARG A 21 14.60 -6.30 -20.06
N SER A 22 14.29 -5.05 -19.68
CA SER A 22 13.43 -4.79 -18.51
C SER A 22 11.95 -5.07 -18.79
N LYS A 23 11.48 -4.92 -20.04
CA LYS A 23 10.11 -5.24 -20.45
C LYS A 23 9.86 -6.76 -20.53
N LEU A 24 10.87 -7.54 -20.87
CA LEU A 24 10.77 -9.01 -20.93
C LEU A 24 10.70 -9.64 -19.52
N PHE A 25 11.28 -8.99 -18.51
CA PHE A 25 11.28 -9.50 -17.13
C PHE A 25 9.92 -9.34 -16.41
N LEU A 26 9.09 -8.40 -16.83
CA LEU A 26 7.76 -8.14 -16.24
C LEU A 26 6.66 -9.02 -16.85
N LEU A 27 6.86 -9.52 -18.08
CA LEU A 27 5.89 -10.34 -18.80
C LEU A 27 5.53 -11.66 -18.08
N PRO A 28 6.48 -12.48 -17.56
CA PRO A 28 6.14 -13.70 -16.83
C PRO A 28 5.39 -13.40 -15.53
N TYR A 29 5.71 -12.32 -14.81
CA TYR A 29 4.98 -11.91 -13.62
C TYR A 29 3.54 -11.49 -13.95
N PHE A 30 3.33 -10.83 -15.08
CA PHE A 30 2.01 -10.44 -15.55
C PHE A 30 1.18 -11.66 -16.01
N ILE A 31 1.81 -12.65 -16.62
CA ILE A 31 1.17 -13.92 -17.02
C ILE A 31 0.82 -14.76 -15.77
N PHE A 32 1.71 -14.87 -14.78
CA PHE A 32 1.40 -15.51 -13.49
C PHE A 32 0.29 -14.79 -12.74
N PHE A 33 0.24 -13.47 -12.83
CA PHE A 33 -0.81 -12.64 -12.26
C PHE A 33 -2.17 -12.93 -12.90
N ILE A 34 -2.24 -12.98 -14.24
CA ILE A 34 -3.47 -13.31 -14.97
C ILE A 34 -3.87 -14.77 -14.74
N ALA A 35 -2.93 -15.71 -14.75
CA ALA A 35 -3.19 -17.12 -14.47
C ALA A 35 -3.70 -17.33 -13.04
N GLY A 36 -3.17 -16.58 -12.06
CA GLY A 36 -3.67 -16.57 -10.68
C GLY A 36 -5.11 -16.07 -10.58
N ILE A 37 -5.46 -15.00 -11.31
CA ILE A 37 -6.84 -14.49 -11.38
C ILE A 37 -7.77 -15.52 -12.02
N LEU A 38 -7.35 -16.16 -13.10
CA LEU A 38 -8.16 -17.15 -13.81
C LEU A 38 -8.36 -18.45 -13.00
N SER A 39 -7.35 -18.87 -12.21
CA SER A 39 -7.47 -20.07 -11.36
C SER A 39 -8.46 -19.88 -10.21
N ILE A 40 -8.66 -18.66 -9.72
CA ILE A 40 -9.63 -18.35 -8.66
C ILE A 40 -11.07 -18.61 -9.13
N TYR A 41 -11.35 -18.54 -10.42
CA TYR A 41 -12.69 -18.85 -10.97
C TYR A 41 -13.02 -20.35 -10.98
N HIS A 42 -12.04 -21.24 -10.86
CA HIS A 42 -12.27 -22.70 -10.90
C HIS A 42 -12.34 -23.37 -9.53
N VAL A 43 -11.99 -22.68 -8.46
CA VAL A 43 -12.15 -23.19 -7.08
C VAL A 43 -13.51 -22.75 -6.53
N SER A 44 -14.58 -23.08 -7.23
CA SER A 44 -15.95 -23.03 -6.69
C SER A 44 -16.25 -24.31 -5.90
N ALA A 45 -15.46 -24.60 -4.88
CA ALA A 45 -15.99 -25.38 -3.78
C ALA A 45 -17.09 -24.52 -3.15
N GLN A 46 -18.33 -24.99 -3.14
CA GLN A 46 -19.46 -24.34 -2.47
C GLN A 46 -19.18 -24.35 -0.95
N PHE A 47 -18.42 -23.36 -0.50
CA PHE A 47 -18.31 -23.06 0.91
C PHE A 47 -19.64 -22.42 1.32
N MET A 48 -20.39 -23.10 2.15
CA MET A 48 -21.67 -22.59 2.62
C MET A 48 -21.42 -21.50 3.68
N ILE A 49 -21.81 -20.29 3.35
CA ILE A 49 -21.87 -19.18 4.33
C ILE A 49 -22.97 -19.53 5.35
N ASP A 50 -22.69 -19.38 6.61
CA ASP A 50 -23.69 -19.54 7.67
C ASP A 50 -24.56 -18.28 7.76
N ASP A 51 -25.76 -18.35 7.20
CA ASP A 51 -26.74 -17.25 7.15
C ASP A 51 -27.13 -16.73 8.55
N SER A 52 -26.88 -17.51 9.63
CA SER A 52 -27.08 -17.04 10.99
C SER A 52 -26.00 -16.05 11.44
N TYR A 53 -24.84 -16.02 10.76
CA TYR A 53 -23.71 -15.13 11.04
C TYR A 53 -23.56 -14.01 10.00
N ILE A 54 -23.79 -14.30 8.73
CA ILE A 54 -23.54 -13.37 7.64
C ILE A 54 -24.79 -13.24 6.78
N LYS A 55 -25.27 -12.02 6.58
CA LYS A 55 -26.44 -11.73 5.77
C LYS A 55 -26.12 -10.74 4.66
N LYS A 56 -26.77 -10.90 3.51
CA LYS A 56 -26.75 -9.90 2.43
C LYS A 56 -27.79 -8.83 2.70
N PHE A 57 -27.50 -7.62 2.24
CA PHE A 57 -28.50 -6.55 2.20
C PHE A 57 -29.42 -6.73 0.98
N GLU A 58 -30.66 -6.28 1.06
CA GLU A 58 -31.57 -6.24 -0.09
C GLU A 58 -31.05 -5.31 -1.20
N LYS A 59 -30.37 -4.23 -0.77
CA LYS A 59 -29.71 -3.26 -1.65
C LYS A 59 -28.22 -3.56 -1.67
N GLU A 60 -27.75 -4.15 -2.77
CA GLU A 60 -26.37 -4.63 -2.90
C GLU A 60 -25.40 -3.58 -3.46
N ASN A 61 -25.92 -2.45 -3.95
CA ASN A 61 -25.11 -1.36 -4.51
C ASN A 61 -25.03 -0.21 -3.50
N ASP A 62 -23.93 0.52 -3.53
CA ASP A 62 -23.79 1.68 -2.66
C ASP A 62 -22.99 2.83 -3.27
N VAL A 63 -23.14 3.99 -2.66
CA VAL A 63 -22.28 5.15 -2.88
C VAL A 63 -21.73 5.61 -1.53
N GLU A 64 -20.45 5.84 -1.49
CA GLU A 64 -19.72 6.28 -0.31
C GLU A 64 -19.12 7.65 -0.51
N VAL A 65 -19.10 8.44 0.55
CA VAL A 65 -18.26 9.63 0.67
C VAL A 65 -17.33 9.41 1.85
N TYR A 66 -16.05 9.65 1.65
CA TYR A 66 -15.07 9.46 2.70
C TYR A 66 -14.08 10.61 2.82
N THR A 67 -13.53 10.74 4.01
CA THR A 67 -12.40 11.63 4.28
C THR A 67 -11.41 10.93 5.20
N GLY A 68 -10.13 11.27 5.07
CA GLY A 68 -9.11 10.64 5.89
C GLY A 68 -7.79 11.39 5.85
N ALA A 69 -6.87 10.89 6.66
CA ALA A 69 -5.49 11.36 6.68
C ALA A 69 -4.54 10.18 6.83
N THR A 70 -3.44 10.24 6.09
CA THR A 70 -2.36 9.27 6.20
C THR A 70 -1.04 9.97 6.50
N LYS A 71 -0.19 9.30 7.28
CA LYS A 71 1.18 9.72 7.54
C LYS A 71 2.12 8.56 7.24
N THR A 72 2.95 8.73 6.22
CA THR A 72 3.99 7.77 5.87
C THR A 72 5.34 8.34 6.29
N SER A 73 6.11 7.59 7.08
CA SER A 73 7.46 7.94 7.49
C SER A 73 8.45 6.85 7.11
N PHE A 74 9.66 7.30 6.78
CA PHE A 74 10.82 6.50 6.43
C PHE A 74 11.88 6.77 7.47
N SER A 75 12.18 5.80 8.32
CA SER A 75 13.26 5.90 9.32
C SER A 75 14.44 5.13 8.80
N PHE A 76 15.55 5.79 8.59
CA PHE A 76 16.81 5.20 8.17
C PHE A 76 17.75 5.14 9.36
N ARG A 77 18.37 3.99 9.56
CA ARG A 77 19.43 3.77 10.52
C ARG A 77 20.66 3.29 9.77
N HIS A 78 21.67 4.12 9.70
CA HIS A 78 22.94 3.81 9.04
C HIS A 78 23.96 3.33 10.07
N PHE A 79 24.62 2.22 9.76
CA PHE A 79 25.66 1.61 10.59
C PHE A 79 27.02 1.85 9.93
N ALA A 80 27.81 2.78 10.45
CA ALA A 80 29.16 3.07 9.98
C ALA A 80 30.11 3.02 11.17
N ASN A 81 31.04 2.04 11.19
CA ASN A 81 32.20 1.96 12.10
C ASN A 81 31.92 2.44 13.53
N ASP A 82 31.06 1.85 14.28
CA ASP A 82 30.66 2.20 15.65
C ASP A 82 29.78 3.46 15.81
N ASP A 83 29.48 4.16 14.74
CA ASP A 83 28.57 5.30 14.76
C ASP A 83 27.23 4.97 14.13
N ILE A 84 26.12 5.32 14.79
CA ILE A 84 24.76 5.07 14.31
C ILE A 84 24.10 6.40 14.01
N SER A 85 23.98 6.71 12.72
CA SER A 85 23.22 7.89 12.28
C SER A 85 21.76 7.50 12.00
N GLN A 86 20.84 8.31 12.47
CA GLN A 86 19.41 8.05 12.32
C GLN A 86 18.71 9.25 11.68
N TYR A 87 18.02 8.99 10.57
CA TYR A 87 17.25 9.98 9.80
C TYR A 87 15.78 9.56 9.72
N LYS A 88 14.89 10.51 9.92
CA LYS A 88 13.45 10.25 9.79
C LYS A 88 12.83 11.24 8.82
N LEU A 89 12.53 10.73 7.62
CA LEU A 89 11.86 11.47 6.56
C LEU A 89 10.37 11.16 6.55
N PHE A 90 9.58 12.07 6.01
CA PHE A 90 8.14 11.90 5.86
C PHE A 90 7.73 12.15 4.41
N ALA A 91 6.77 11.39 3.93
CA ALA A 91 6.02 11.81 2.75
C ALA A 91 5.16 13.02 3.13
N ASN A 92 5.15 14.05 2.30
CA ASN A 92 4.28 15.21 2.52
C ASN A 92 2.85 14.88 2.10
N THR A 93 2.21 14.00 2.87
CA THR A 93 0.83 13.60 2.65
C THR A 93 -0.13 14.65 3.19
N SER A 94 -1.25 14.82 2.49
CA SER A 94 -2.36 15.67 2.90
C SER A 94 -3.51 14.81 3.41
N ALA A 95 -4.45 15.40 4.14
CA ALA A 95 -5.77 14.84 4.26
C ALA A 95 -6.41 14.74 2.87
N TYR A 96 -7.29 13.78 2.70
CA TYR A 96 -7.98 13.52 1.44
C TYR A 96 -9.49 13.38 1.66
N THR A 97 -10.24 13.63 0.62
CA THR A 97 -11.66 13.31 0.55
C THR A 97 -11.95 12.64 -0.78
N GLY A 98 -12.93 11.79 -0.82
CA GLY A 98 -13.27 11.07 -2.02
C GLY A 98 -14.67 10.49 -1.97
N PHE A 99 -15.03 9.82 -3.03
CA PHE A 99 -16.26 9.06 -3.12
C PHE A 99 -16.01 7.74 -3.86
N THR A 100 -16.76 6.72 -3.49
CA THR A 100 -16.78 5.41 -4.14
C THR A 100 -18.21 5.15 -4.66
N ILE A 101 -18.30 4.49 -5.78
CA ILE A 101 -19.56 3.95 -6.31
C ILE A 101 -19.34 2.46 -6.55
N ASP A 102 -20.09 1.65 -5.82
CA ASP A 102 -20.12 0.21 -6.00
C ASP A 102 -21.43 -0.19 -6.68
N TYR A 103 -21.32 -0.73 -7.91
CA TYR A 103 -22.48 -1.18 -8.66
C TYR A 103 -22.23 -2.56 -9.29
N ASN A 104 -22.97 -3.56 -8.86
CA ASN A 104 -22.80 -4.96 -9.24
C ASN A 104 -21.36 -5.46 -8.97
N TRP A 105 -20.61 -5.64 -10.05
CA TRP A 105 -19.21 -6.10 -10.01
C TRP A 105 -18.19 -4.96 -10.13
N LEU A 106 -18.63 -3.74 -10.44
CA LEU A 106 -17.79 -2.56 -10.68
C LEU A 106 -17.71 -1.71 -9.42
N SER A 107 -16.50 -1.41 -9.00
CA SER A 107 -16.18 -0.42 -7.95
C SER A 107 -15.33 0.70 -8.55
N LEU A 108 -15.78 1.92 -8.41
CA LEU A 108 -15.07 3.13 -8.87
C LEU A 108 -14.80 4.04 -7.66
N ASP A 109 -13.53 4.29 -7.43
CA ASP A 109 -13.05 5.15 -6.35
C ASP A 109 -12.36 6.40 -6.91
N PHE A 110 -12.74 7.57 -6.38
CA PHE A 110 -12.15 8.84 -6.73
C PHE A 110 -11.78 9.61 -5.47
N SER A 111 -10.53 10.00 -5.36
CA SER A 111 -10.06 10.80 -4.23
C SER A 111 -9.22 11.99 -4.64
N LYS A 112 -9.25 13.03 -3.81
CA LYS A 112 -8.49 14.25 -3.97
C LYS A 112 -7.94 14.73 -2.63
N ASN A 113 -6.74 15.25 -2.65
CA ASN A 113 -6.12 15.88 -1.49
C ASN A 113 -6.87 17.17 -1.11
N ILE A 114 -7.07 17.37 0.19
CA ILE A 114 -7.64 18.59 0.74
C ILE A 114 -6.53 19.65 0.78
N PRO A 115 -6.71 20.82 0.16
CA PRO A 115 -5.72 21.89 0.17
C PRO A 115 -5.35 22.32 1.60
N ASN A 116 -4.12 22.77 1.81
CA ASN A 116 -3.61 23.31 3.09
C ASN A 116 -3.58 22.34 4.29
N THR A 117 -3.78 21.02 4.05
CA THR A 117 -3.70 20.00 5.09
C THR A 117 -2.40 19.20 5.07
N SER A 118 -1.49 19.49 4.14
CA SER A 118 -0.20 18.81 4.06
C SER A 118 0.66 19.06 5.31
N VAL A 119 1.53 18.11 5.62
CA VAL A 119 2.42 18.17 6.80
C VAL A 119 3.30 19.42 6.74
N ALA A 120 3.86 19.73 5.57
CA ALA A 120 4.62 20.92 5.31
C ALA A 120 3.96 21.78 4.22
N LYS A 121 3.68 23.04 4.54
CA LYS A 121 2.83 23.92 3.70
C LYS A 121 3.51 24.45 2.44
N GLN A 122 4.84 24.47 2.37
CA GLN A 122 5.59 25.25 1.36
C GLN A 122 5.98 24.49 0.09
N SER A 123 5.83 23.16 0.01
CA SER A 123 6.29 22.43 -1.17
C SER A 123 5.13 22.02 -2.08
N THR A 124 5.09 22.60 -3.28
CA THR A 124 4.19 22.20 -4.37
C THR A 124 4.73 21.01 -5.19
N SER A 125 6.03 20.72 -5.09
CA SER A 125 6.73 19.67 -5.82
C SER A 125 6.57 18.28 -5.21
N ILE A 126 6.28 18.19 -3.90
CA ILE A 126 6.14 16.93 -3.19
C ILE A 126 4.74 16.35 -3.39
N LYS A 127 4.68 15.18 -4.04
CA LYS A 127 3.41 14.53 -4.43
C LYS A 127 3.38 13.09 -3.95
N ALA A 128 2.22 12.68 -3.43
CA ALA A 128 1.89 11.29 -3.18
C ALA A 128 0.87 10.81 -4.20
N PHE A 129 1.09 9.64 -4.77
CA PHE A 129 0.18 9.01 -5.72
C PHE A 129 0.13 7.51 -5.44
N GLY A 130 -1.07 6.94 -5.48
CA GLY A 130 -1.28 5.50 -5.35
C GLY A 130 -2.47 5.05 -6.19
N ILE A 131 -2.37 3.84 -6.72
CA ILE A 131 -3.49 3.12 -7.32
C ILE A 131 -3.56 1.80 -6.58
N HIS A 132 -4.73 1.49 -6.05
CA HIS A 132 -4.97 0.26 -5.34
C HIS A 132 -6.20 -0.43 -5.93
N PHE A 133 -6.10 -1.72 -6.06
CA PHE A 133 -7.18 -2.62 -6.45
C PHE A 133 -7.36 -3.65 -5.36
N HIS A 134 -8.59 -3.95 -5.00
CA HIS A 134 -8.90 -5.05 -4.10
C HIS A 134 -10.14 -5.82 -4.58
N LYS A 135 -10.16 -7.11 -4.33
CA LYS A 135 -11.32 -7.97 -4.55
C LYS A 135 -11.40 -8.99 -3.42
N THR A 136 -12.51 -9.02 -2.73
CA THR A 136 -12.79 -10.00 -1.68
C THR A 136 -13.76 -11.06 -2.20
N HIS A 137 -13.35 -12.30 -2.10
CA HIS A 137 -14.21 -13.47 -2.21
C HIS A 137 -14.28 -14.11 -0.81
N ASP A 138 -15.20 -15.03 -0.56
CA ASP A 138 -15.49 -15.52 0.80
C ASP A 138 -14.22 -15.89 1.60
N HIS A 139 -13.40 -16.80 1.10
CA HIS A 139 -12.15 -17.21 1.74
C HIS A 139 -10.91 -16.40 1.32
N PHE A 140 -11.00 -15.58 0.29
CA PHE A 140 -9.83 -14.90 -0.27
C PHE A 140 -10.01 -13.39 -0.36
N LEU A 141 -8.96 -12.66 0.02
CA LEU A 141 -8.79 -11.26 -0.31
C LEU A 141 -7.59 -11.13 -1.23
N PHE A 142 -7.82 -10.53 -2.39
CA PHE A 142 -6.78 -10.15 -3.32
C PHE A 142 -6.62 -8.64 -3.33
N GLU A 143 -5.39 -8.15 -3.17
CA GLU A 143 -5.05 -6.73 -3.24
C GLU A 143 -3.81 -6.56 -4.13
N ALA A 144 -3.79 -5.51 -4.92
CA ALA A 144 -2.63 -5.10 -5.70
C ALA A 144 -2.55 -3.58 -5.76
N GLY A 145 -1.36 -3.03 -5.84
CA GLY A 145 -1.24 -1.59 -5.92
C GLY A 145 0.16 -1.07 -6.12
N THR A 146 0.23 0.24 -6.27
CA THR A 146 1.48 0.99 -6.36
C THR A 146 1.39 2.24 -5.51
N ASN A 147 2.50 2.57 -4.84
CA ASN A 147 2.65 3.84 -4.14
C ASN A 147 3.86 4.58 -4.71
N LYS A 148 3.71 5.87 -4.91
CA LYS A 148 4.78 6.76 -5.36
C LYS A 148 4.77 8.02 -4.48
N TYR A 149 5.90 8.27 -3.84
CA TYR A 149 6.14 9.53 -3.14
C TYR A 149 7.25 10.27 -3.87
N SER A 150 6.98 11.49 -4.33
CA SER A 150 7.92 12.36 -5.02
C SER A 150 8.26 13.51 -4.08
N GLY A 151 9.52 13.57 -3.65
CA GLY A 151 9.98 14.42 -2.57
C GLY A 151 9.65 13.87 -1.18
N LEU A 152 10.57 14.06 -0.26
CA LEU A 152 10.43 13.75 1.17
C LEU A 152 10.77 14.98 2.00
N ILE A 153 10.33 15.00 3.24
CA ILE A 153 10.60 16.08 4.21
C ILE A 153 11.29 15.52 5.46
N LEU A 154 12.31 16.22 5.93
CA LEU A 154 12.94 15.99 7.23
C LEU A 154 12.36 16.98 8.23
N GLN A 155 11.91 16.53 9.37
CA GLN A 155 11.48 17.39 10.46
C GLN A 155 12.67 17.74 11.34
N ILE A 156 13.15 18.98 11.28
CA ILE A 156 14.28 19.48 12.07
C ILE A 156 13.81 19.83 13.49
N ASP A 157 12.76 20.63 13.62
CA ASP A 157 12.17 20.98 14.90
C ASP A 157 10.66 20.76 14.90
N ARG A 158 10.22 19.85 15.76
CA ARG A 158 8.79 19.53 15.90
C ARG A 158 7.98 20.68 16.50
N ARG A 159 8.56 21.45 17.42
CA ARG A 159 7.86 22.55 18.11
C ARG A 159 7.69 23.74 17.19
N LYS A 160 8.73 24.08 16.44
CA LYS A 160 8.73 25.19 15.48
C LYS A 160 8.10 24.83 14.13
N ARG A 161 7.78 23.53 13.87
CA ARG A 161 7.35 23.03 12.57
C ARG A 161 8.32 23.39 11.46
N GLU A 162 9.59 23.27 11.76
CA GLU A 162 10.67 23.50 10.82
C GLU A 162 10.97 22.23 10.06
N TYR A 163 11.01 22.35 8.73
CA TYR A 163 11.17 21.21 7.81
C TYR A 163 12.25 21.53 6.79
N GLU A 164 13.05 20.53 6.49
CA GLU A 164 13.95 20.50 5.35
C GLU A 164 13.36 19.66 4.24
N TYR A 165 13.51 20.10 2.99
CA TYR A 165 12.87 19.50 1.82
C TYR A 165 13.89 18.79 0.97
N TYR A 166 13.60 17.54 0.60
CA TYR A 166 14.36 16.70 -0.32
C TYR A 166 13.46 16.40 -1.53
N ASP A 167 13.27 17.38 -2.39
CA ASP A 167 12.34 17.33 -3.54
C ASP A 167 12.75 16.28 -4.58
N ASP A 168 14.01 15.91 -4.61
CA ASP A 168 14.65 14.97 -5.53
C ASP A 168 14.65 13.53 -5.04
N ILE A 169 14.37 13.26 -3.75
CA ILE A 169 14.22 11.90 -3.23
C ILE A 169 12.84 11.36 -3.62
N ASN A 170 12.83 10.23 -4.34
CA ASN A 170 11.60 9.57 -4.74
C ASN A 170 11.58 8.13 -4.24
N TYR A 171 10.45 7.73 -3.69
CA TYR A 171 10.13 6.35 -3.35
C TYR A 171 9.04 5.81 -4.25
N ARG A 172 9.19 4.56 -4.70
CA ARG A 172 8.17 3.83 -5.44
C ARG A 172 8.10 2.39 -4.96
N SER A 173 6.87 1.90 -4.79
CA SER A 173 6.62 0.50 -4.51
C SER A 173 5.48 -0.06 -5.36
N TYR A 174 5.55 -1.37 -5.62
CA TYR A 174 4.50 -2.17 -6.22
C TYR A 174 4.29 -3.39 -5.33
N PHE A 175 3.07 -3.73 -5.06
CA PHE A 175 2.74 -4.87 -4.23
C PHE A 175 1.56 -5.66 -4.77
N THR A 176 1.56 -6.94 -4.45
CA THR A 176 0.40 -7.83 -4.56
C THR A 176 0.25 -8.50 -3.21
N ARG A 177 -0.98 -8.75 -2.79
CA ARG A 177 -1.30 -9.43 -1.54
C ARG A 177 -2.43 -10.40 -1.77
N ILE A 178 -2.23 -11.63 -1.31
CA ILE A 178 -3.25 -12.67 -1.31
C ILE A 178 -3.41 -13.11 0.14
N SER A 179 -4.62 -13.00 0.66
CA SER A 179 -4.94 -13.41 2.03
C SER A 179 -6.00 -14.52 2.01
N TYR A 180 -5.81 -15.53 2.86
CA TYR A 180 -6.75 -16.61 3.10
C TYR A 180 -7.41 -16.43 4.45
N ILE A 181 -8.74 -16.48 4.48
CA ILE A 181 -9.60 -16.30 5.66
C ILE A 181 -10.06 -17.69 6.09
N PHE A 182 -9.61 -18.16 7.26
CA PHE A 182 -9.86 -19.52 7.72
C PHE A 182 -11.32 -19.78 8.10
N ASN A 183 -11.97 -18.82 8.74
CA ASN A 183 -13.34 -18.95 9.24
C ASN A 183 -14.33 -18.11 8.41
N ALA A 184 -14.24 -18.18 7.08
CA ALA A 184 -15.06 -17.35 6.20
C ALA A 184 -16.55 -17.75 6.20
N GLU A 185 -16.89 -18.94 6.72
CA GLU A 185 -18.28 -19.36 6.92
C GLU A 185 -19.02 -18.48 7.94
N LYS A 186 -18.32 -18.04 9.00
CA LYS A 186 -18.91 -17.27 10.11
C LYS A 186 -18.37 -15.85 10.23
N PHE A 187 -17.22 -15.55 9.64
CA PHE A 187 -16.58 -14.25 9.67
C PHE A 187 -16.51 -13.63 8.27
N SER A 188 -17.08 -12.46 8.08
CA SER A 188 -17.02 -11.73 6.83
C SER A 188 -16.06 -10.53 6.91
N LEU A 189 -14.97 -10.59 6.12
CA LEU A 189 -14.07 -9.46 5.99
C LEU A 189 -14.74 -8.27 5.26
N LYS A 190 -15.70 -8.55 4.37
CA LYS A 190 -16.54 -7.54 3.71
C LYS A 190 -17.41 -6.78 4.72
N ALA A 191 -18.04 -7.51 5.66
CA ALA A 191 -18.82 -6.88 6.73
C ALA A 191 -17.92 -6.07 7.68
N ALA A 192 -16.72 -6.58 7.98
CA ALA A 192 -15.82 -5.98 8.95
C ALA A 192 -15.10 -4.72 8.45
N ARG A 193 -14.86 -4.59 7.13
CA ARG A 193 -14.06 -3.49 6.56
C ARG A 193 -14.85 -2.52 5.70
N ASN A 194 -15.73 -3.03 4.83
CA ASN A 194 -16.42 -2.23 3.82
C ASN A 194 -17.91 -2.07 4.10
N TYR A 195 -18.43 -2.76 5.12
CA TYR A 195 -19.86 -2.73 5.47
C TYR A 195 -20.78 -3.20 4.34
N SER A 196 -20.25 -3.90 3.33
CA SER A 196 -21.03 -4.40 2.18
C SER A 196 -21.84 -5.68 2.48
N LEU A 197 -21.63 -6.29 3.65
CA LEU A 197 -22.44 -7.38 4.20
C LEU A 197 -22.77 -7.08 5.66
N LEU A 198 -23.81 -7.74 6.18
CA LEU A 198 -24.18 -7.66 7.58
C LEU A 198 -23.55 -8.86 8.33
N GLN A 199 -22.74 -8.59 9.33
CA GLN A 199 -22.33 -9.57 10.31
C GLN A 199 -23.37 -9.58 11.45
N ALA A 200 -24.22 -10.60 11.51
CA ALA A 200 -25.31 -10.66 12.48
C ALA A 200 -24.88 -11.13 13.86
N ARG A 201 -23.77 -11.89 13.95
CA ARG A 201 -23.20 -12.42 15.22
C ARG A 201 -21.71 -12.18 15.24
N SER A 202 -21.19 -11.96 16.45
CA SER A 202 -19.75 -11.79 16.65
C SER A 202 -18.99 -13.05 16.22
N ALA A 203 -17.96 -12.84 15.42
CA ALA A 203 -17.07 -13.90 14.95
C ALA A 203 -15.70 -13.33 14.63
N GLY A 204 -14.70 -14.19 14.59
CA GLY A 204 -13.34 -13.83 14.19
C GLY A 204 -12.72 -14.88 13.29
N SER A 205 -11.60 -14.53 12.70
CA SER A 205 -10.84 -15.44 11.85
C SER A 205 -9.34 -15.22 11.98
N PHE A 206 -8.60 -16.30 11.93
CA PHE A 206 -7.21 -16.24 11.50
C PHE A 206 -7.16 -15.90 10.00
N ILE A 207 -6.16 -15.12 9.62
CA ILE A 207 -5.90 -14.76 8.23
C ILE A 207 -4.42 -14.98 7.98
N ALA A 208 -4.10 -15.77 6.95
CA ALA A 208 -2.75 -15.93 6.42
C ALA A 208 -2.60 -15.11 5.15
N THR A 209 -1.49 -14.41 5.02
CA THR A 209 -1.24 -13.50 3.89
C THR A 209 0.13 -13.76 3.28
N VAL A 210 0.17 -13.77 1.96
CA VAL A 210 1.41 -13.77 1.17
C VAL A 210 1.43 -12.50 0.33
N SER A 211 2.55 -11.76 0.39
CA SER A 211 2.67 -10.48 -0.30
C SER A 211 4.07 -10.28 -0.89
N PRO A 212 4.25 -10.59 -2.18
CA PRO A 212 5.41 -10.10 -2.92
C PRO A 212 5.31 -8.59 -3.12
N PHE A 213 6.41 -7.87 -2.88
CA PHE A 213 6.47 -6.46 -3.18
C PHE A 213 7.86 -6.02 -3.65
N PHE A 214 7.87 -5.08 -4.57
CA PHE A 214 9.06 -4.40 -5.08
C PHE A 214 9.09 -2.97 -4.55
N GLN A 215 10.28 -2.48 -4.21
CA GLN A 215 10.47 -1.09 -3.82
C GLN A 215 11.78 -0.52 -4.36
N ARG A 216 11.79 0.81 -4.52
CA ARG A 216 12.96 1.54 -5.01
C ARG A 216 12.98 2.95 -4.44
N LEU A 217 14.16 3.37 -3.97
CA LEU A 217 14.49 4.76 -3.70
C LEU A 217 15.36 5.32 -4.83
N THR A 218 15.21 6.60 -5.15
CA THR A 218 16.03 7.29 -6.15
C THR A 218 16.28 8.73 -5.73
N LEU A 219 17.50 9.21 -5.96
CA LEU A 219 17.90 10.60 -5.87
C LEU A 219 18.07 11.13 -7.31
N LYS A 220 17.40 12.19 -7.69
CA LYS A 220 17.40 12.73 -9.07
C LYS A 220 18.57 13.65 -9.34
N GLY A 221 18.92 14.54 -8.42
CA GLY A 221 19.90 15.62 -8.62
C GLY A 221 21.36 15.15 -8.51
N GLY A 222 21.63 13.98 -7.94
CA GLY A 222 23.00 13.53 -7.60
C GLY A 222 23.53 14.20 -6.31
N LEU A 223 24.77 13.83 -5.95
CA LEU A 223 25.38 14.30 -4.69
C LEU A 223 25.88 15.76 -4.71
N ASN A 224 26.07 16.31 -5.89
CA ASN A 224 26.77 17.61 -6.04
C ASN A 224 25.95 18.83 -5.58
N GLU A 225 24.65 18.68 -5.32
CA GLU A 225 23.80 19.76 -4.79
C GLU A 225 23.77 19.82 -3.26
N TYR A 226 24.32 18.81 -2.57
CA TYR A 226 24.25 18.70 -1.11
C TYR A 226 25.63 18.74 -0.48
N ASP A 227 26.07 19.94 -0.14
CA ASP A 227 27.26 20.18 0.71
C ASP A 227 26.88 20.04 2.20
N ARG A 228 26.46 18.83 2.64
CA ARG A 228 25.83 18.60 3.94
C ARG A 228 26.47 17.46 4.72
N SER A 229 26.30 17.55 6.04
CA SER A 229 26.63 16.50 7.03
C SER A 229 26.01 15.13 6.76
N ASP A 230 25.00 15.05 5.88
CA ASP A 230 24.23 13.85 5.52
C ASP A 230 24.82 13.07 4.35
N SER A 231 26.09 13.34 3.98
CA SER A 231 26.73 12.77 2.79
C SER A 231 26.68 11.23 2.71
N ALA A 232 26.77 10.54 3.85
CA ALA A 232 26.72 9.07 3.89
C ALA A 232 25.33 8.52 3.49
N PHE A 233 24.26 9.08 4.03
CA PHE A 233 22.88 8.72 3.74
C PHE A 233 22.51 9.03 2.27
N LEU A 234 22.83 10.24 1.81
CA LEU A 234 22.58 10.65 0.42
C LEU A 234 23.41 9.84 -0.57
N SER A 235 24.65 9.46 -0.20
CA SER A 235 25.49 8.56 -0.98
C SER A 235 24.84 7.17 -1.15
N GLU A 236 24.19 6.63 -0.13
CA GLU A 236 23.46 5.38 -0.26
C GLU A 236 22.24 5.48 -1.17
N ILE A 237 21.45 6.54 -1.03
CA ILE A 237 20.27 6.76 -1.89
C ILE A 237 20.67 7.03 -3.35
N SER A 238 21.81 7.69 -3.59
CA SER A 238 22.32 7.97 -4.95
C SER A 238 22.59 6.69 -5.74
N LYS A 239 22.89 5.59 -5.06
CA LYS A 239 23.03 4.25 -5.64
C LYS A 239 21.71 3.63 -6.07
N LYS A 240 20.57 4.33 -5.91
CA LYS A 240 19.22 3.92 -6.30
C LYS A 240 18.83 2.55 -5.72
N PRO A 241 18.89 2.37 -4.40
CA PRO A 241 18.62 1.07 -3.80
C PRO A 241 17.23 0.56 -4.18
N SER A 242 17.18 -0.72 -4.55
CA SER A 242 15.95 -1.40 -4.90
C SER A 242 15.96 -2.83 -4.38
N SER A 243 14.82 -3.31 -3.92
CA SER A 243 14.66 -4.67 -3.43
C SER A 243 13.35 -5.30 -3.87
N VAL A 244 13.36 -6.62 -3.93
CA VAL A 244 12.17 -7.47 -3.98
C VAL A 244 12.04 -8.15 -2.63
N ASN A 245 10.84 -8.14 -2.10
CA ASN A 245 10.51 -8.72 -0.82
C ASN A 245 9.37 -9.72 -0.98
N PHE A 246 9.43 -10.79 -0.23
CA PHE A 246 8.38 -11.79 -0.15
C PHE A 246 7.96 -11.94 1.31
N LEU A 247 6.80 -11.35 1.63
CA LEU A 247 6.24 -11.31 2.96
C LEU A 247 5.28 -12.47 3.15
N ILE A 248 5.41 -13.18 4.27
CA ILE A 248 4.42 -14.13 4.77
C ILE A 248 3.98 -13.60 6.13
N SER A 249 2.71 -13.36 6.32
CA SER A 249 2.18 -12.89 7.60
C SER A 249 0.95 -13.68 8.01
N GLY A 250 0.76 -13.80 9.30
CA GLY A 250 -0.43 -14.34 9.91
C GLY A 250 -1.00 -13.37 10.92
N GLY A 251 -2.29 -13.45 11.16
CA GLY A 251 -2.92 -12.59 12.13
C GLY A 251 -4.31 -13.03 12.50
N TYR A 252 -4.89 -12.36 13.47
CA TYR A 252 -6.24 -12.58 13.91
C TYR A 252 -7.02 -11.27 13.90
N THR A 253 -8.27 -11.36 13.47
CA THR A 253 -9.22 -10.26 13.54
C THR A 253 -10.55 -10.78 14.08
N TYR A 254 -11.24 -9.94 14.83
CA TYR A 254 -12.51 -10.31 15.45
C TYR A 254 -13.51 -9.18 15.26
N ASN A 255 -14.72 -9.52 14.82
CA ASN A 255 -15.81 -8.58 14.67
C ASN A 255 -16.76 -8.69 15.87
N PHE A 256 -16.65 -7.74 16.80
CA PHE A 256 -17.60 -7.57 17.89
C PHE A 256 -18.86 -6.94 17.37
N ILE A 257 -19.99 -7.61 17.54
CA ILE A 257 -21.29 -7.20 17.02
C ILE A 257 -22.21 -6.82 18.18
N PHE A 258 -22.90 -5.71 17.98
CA PHE A 258 -23.87 -5.18 18.91
C PHE A 258 -25.17 -4.86 18.16
N ASN A 259 -26.30 -4.86 18.87
CA ASN A 259 -27.59 -4.49 18.35
C ASN A 259 -27.93 -5.23 17.02
N GLU A 260 -27.93 -6.57 17.07
CA GLU A 260 -28.32 -7.43 15.93
C GLU A 260 -27.53 -7.21 14.62
N GLY A 261 -26.33 -6.68 14.71
CA GLY A 261 -25.47 -6.42 13.56
C GLY A 261 -25.36 -4.99 13.13
N GLU A 262 -26.17 -4.08 13.69
CA GLU A 262 -26.13 -2.66 13.32
C GLU A 262 -24.83 -1.96 13.72
N TRP A 263 -24.22 -2.35 14.83
CA TRP A 263 -22.96 -1.80 15.30
C TRP A 263 -21.86 -2.83 15.34
N SER A 264 -20.68 -2.46 14.91
CA SER A 264 -19.53 -3.34 14.95
C SER A 264 -18.24 -2.63 15.34
N ILE A 265 -17.34 -3.39 15.98
CA ILE A 265 -15.95 -2.99 16.22
C ILE A 265 -15.07 -4.18 15.80
N ASN A 266 -14.14 -3.93 14.89
CA ASN A 266 -13.26 -4.95 14.34
C ASN A 266 -11.78 -4.60 14.57
N PRO A 267 -11.16 -5.02 15.69
CA PRO A 267 -9.71 -5.02 15.84
C PRO A 267 -9.07 -6.18 15.08
N GLY A 268 -7.87 -5.93 14.56
CA GLY A 268 -7.04 -6.93 13.92
C GLY A 268 -5.56 -6.69 14.15
N ILE A 269 -4.81 -7.77 14.35
CA ILE A 269 -3.35 -7.76 14.50
C ILE A 269 -2.74 -8.80 13.57
N PHE A 270 -1.71 -8.38 12.84
CA PHE A 270 -1.00 -9.22 11.88
C PHE A 270 0.50 -9.02 12.04
N ALA A 271 1.26 -10.09 11.92
CA ALA A 271 2.71 -10.04 11.94
C ALA A 271 3.30 -11.18 11.09
N GLY A 272 4.52 -11.00 10.64
CA GLY A 272 5.22 -12.07 9.94
C GLY A 272 6.59 -11.69 9.44
N PRO A 273 7.39 -12.71 9.08
CA PRO A 273 8.67 -12.51 8.44
C PRO A 273 8.51 -12.15 6.96
N ALA A 274 9.50 -11.48 6.42
CA ALA A 274 9.69 -11.37 4.98
C ALA A 274 11.13 -11.72 4.61
N ILE A 275 11.30 -12.23 3.40
CA ILE A 275 12.60 -12.46 2.79
C ILE A 275 12.86 -11.33 1.83
N GLU A 276 13.97 -10.63 2.01
CA GLU A 276 14.39 -9.51 1.18
C GLU A 276 15.58 -9.89 0.31
N LYS A 277 15.51 -9.53 -0.98
CA LYS A 277 16.61 -9.61 -1.93
C LYS A 277 16.88 -8.24 -2.52
N ASN A 278 18.05 -7.70 -2.24
CA ASN A 278 18.50 -6.48 -2.87
C ASN A 278 18.83 -6.71 -4.34
N LEU A 279 18.26 -5.90 -5.22
CA LEU A 279 18.47 -5.95 -6.66
C LEU A 279 19.59 -4.99 -7.08
N TYR A 280 19.70 -3.86 -6.42
CA TYR A 280 20.71 -2.85 -6.69
C TYR A 280 20.98 -1.99 -5.44
N PRO A 281 22.25 -1.61 -5.15
CA PRO A 281 23.45 -2.24 -5.73
C PRO A 281 23.50 -3.72 -5.42
N LYS A 282 24.08 -4.49 -6.30
CA LYS A 282 24.27 -5.95 -6.10
C LYS A 282 25.23 -6.16 -4.94
N GLN A 283 24.72 -6.50 -3.80
CA GLN A 283 25.49 -6.97 -2.64
C GLN A 283 25.26 -8.45 -2.49
N GLY A 284 26.14 -9.26 -3.00
CA GLY A 284 26.11 -10.70 -2.82
C GLY A 284 24.73 -11.36 -3.05
N HIS A 285 24.61 -12.63 -2.75
CA HIS A 285 23.33 -13.37 -2.81
C HIS A 285 22.65 -13.50 -1.44
N SER A 286 22.96 -12.62 -0.48
CA SER A 286 22.39 -12.72 0.86
C SER A 286 20.91 -12.35 0.87
N LEU A 287 20.07 -13.36 1.15
CA LEU A 287 18.70 -13.14 1.56
C LEU A 287 18.71 -12.63 3.00
N LYS A 288 17.98 -11.54 3.27
CA LYS A 288 17.83 -11.00 4.61
C LYS A 288 16.43 -11.30 5.12
N LEU A 289 16.34 -11.69 6.38
CA LEU A 289 15.07 -11.84 7.06
C LEU A 289 14.69 -10.50 7.68
N ILE A 290 13.48 -10.05 7.38
CA ILE A 290 12.91 -8.81 7.90
C ILE A 290 11.57 -9.09 8.57
N ALA A 291 11.10 -8.16 9.39
CA ALA A 291 9.84 -8.27 10.10
C ALA A 291 8.83 -7.24 9.61
N ASN A 292 7.56 -7.63 9.63
CA ASN A 292 6.43 -6.75 9.36
C ASN A 292 5.36 -6.96 10.41
N TYR A 293 4.68 -5.87 10.80
CA TYR A 293 3.48 -5.94 11.62
C TYR A 293 2.46 -4.89 11.23
N GLN A 294 1.18 -5.23 11.41
CA GLN A 294 0.04 -4.40 11.07
C GLN A 294 -1.01 -4.47 12.17
N LEU A 295 -1.55 -3.32 12.55
CA LEU A 295 -2.71 -3.17 13.41
C LEU A 295 -3.83 -2.51 12.61
N ILE A 296 -5.03 -3.01 12.76
CA ILE A 296 -6.24 -2.47 12.11
C ILE A 296 -7.31 -2.32 13.18
N LEU A 297 -8.06 -1.24 13.10
CA LEU A 297 -9.26 -1.04 13.88
C LEU A 297 -10.33 -0.41 12.98
N ASN A 298 -11.43 -1.14 12.79
CA ASN A 298 -12.63 -0.62 12.16
C ASN A 298 -13.76 -0.55 13.19
N GLY A 299 -14.68 0.37 13.02
CA GLY A 299 -15.88 0.43 13.85
C GLY A 299 -16.89 1.42 13.31
N GLY A 300 -18.17 1.11 13.46
CA GLY A 300 -19.22 1.98 12.99
C GLY A 300 -20.60 1.35 13.01
N TYR A 301 -21.53 2.00 12.32
CA TYR A 301 -22.91 1.63 12.16
C TYR A 301 -23.18 1.07 10.76
N ASN A 302 -23.85 -0.08 10.67
CA ASN A 302 -24.11 -0.83 9.45
C ASN A 302 -25.61 -1.08 9.24
N GLY A 303 -26.39 -0.01 9.08
CA GLY A 303 -27.85 -0.09 8.87
C GLY A 303 -28.24 -0.48 7.44
N GLN A 304 -29.53 -0.75 7.21
CA GLN A 304 -30.06 -1.24 5.93
C GLN A 304 -29.89 -0.27 4.76
N ASN A 305 -30.04 1.03 4.99
CA ASN A 305 -29.97 2.04 3.94
C ASN A 305 -28.73 2.92 4.05
N TYR A 306 -28.29 3.22 5.25
CA TYR A 306 -27.15 4.08 5.55
C TYR A 306 -26.19 3.36 6.46
N TYR A 307 -24.93 3.64 6.29
CA TYR A 307 -23.88 3.18 7.17
C TYR A 307 -22.77 4.21 7.30
N PHE A 308 -22.03 4.12 8.35
CA PHE A 308 -20.78 4.87 8.50
C PHE A 308 -19.78 4.06 9.29
N HIS A 309 -18.50 4.26 9.00
CA HIS A 309 -17.44 3.61 9.75
C HIS A 309 -16.18 4.46 9.82
N VAL A 310 -15.43 4.25 10.88
CA VAL A 310 -14.06 4.76 11.05
C VAL A 310 -13.11 3.60 10.85
N ASN A 311 -12.09 3.82 10.04
CA ASN A 311 -10.98 2.90 9.85
C ASN A 311 -9.70 3.53 10.39
N ALA A 312 -8.94 2.79 11.19
CA ALA A 312 -7.60 3.15 11.61
C ALA A 312 -6.63 2.02 11.27
N ILE A 313 -5.49 2.37 10.67
CA ILE A 313 -4.45 1.42 10.29
C ILE A 313 -3.08 1.90 10.77
N TYR A 314 -2.30 0.96 11.28
CA TYR A 314 -0.89 1.12 11.52
C TYR A 314 -0.15 -0.04 10.87
N ASN A 315 0.81 0.26 10.01
CA ASN A 315 1.65 -0.74 9.36
C ASN A 315 3.13 -0.34 9.47
N ASN A 316 3.99 -1.30 9.76
CA ASN A 316 5.44 -1.11 9.78
C ASN A 316 6.13 -2.26 9.05
N VAL A 317 6.99 -1.89 8.10
CA VAL A 317 7.84 -2.83 7.34
C VAL A 317 9.28 -2.42 7.53
N ILE A 318 10.12 -3.33 7.99
CA ILE A 318 11.55 -3.13 8.16
C ILE A 318 12.25 -3.73 6.95
N ASN A 319 13.17 -2.99 6.35
CA ASN A 319 13.96 -3.39 5.18
C ASN A 319 15.43 -3.09 5.42
N HIS A 320 16.33 -3.79 4.73
CA HIS A 320 17.77 -3.57 4.84
C HIS A 320 18.36 -3.20 3.48
N PHE A 321 18.98 -2.05 3.40
CA PHE A 321 19.73 -1.60 2.22
C PHE A 321 21.17 -1.41 2.59
N MET A 322 22.07 -2.21 1.98
CA MET A 322 23.51 -2.10 2.23
C MET A 322 23.84 -2.14 3.74
N ASN A 323 24.40 -1.04 4.26
CA ASN A 323 24.74 -0.86 5.68
C ASN A 323 23.64 -0.08 6.43
N SER A 324 22.44 -0.01 5.89
CA SER A 324 21.32 0.73 6.48
C SER A 324 20.09 -0.13 6.65
N GLU A 325 19.37 0.12 7.73
CA GLU A 325 18.02 -0.37 7.96
C GLU A 325 17.04 0.75 7.62
N MET A 326 16.02 0.44 6.83
CA MET A 326 14.93 1.35 6.55
C MET A 326 13.62 0.79 7.10
N SER A 327 13.00 1.50 8.03
CA SER A 327 11.65 1.20 8.52
C SER A 327 10.65 2.13 7.84
N ILE A 328 9.65 1.55 7.17
CA ILE A 328 8.54 2.28 6.57
C ILE A 328 7.33 2.13 7.47
N GLN A 329 6.89 3.22 8.07
CA GLN A 329 5.70 3.27 8.92
C GLN A 329 4.59 4.01 8.19
N ASN A 330 3.44 3.36 8.06
CA ASN A 330 2.23 3.96 7.52
C ASN A 330 1.15 3.98 8.61
N ARG A 331 0.58 5.16 8.85
CA ARG A 331 -0.52 5.38 9.79
C ARG A 331 -1.63 6.10 9.06
N GLY A 332 -2.85 5.59 9.17
CA GLY A 332 -3.99 6.19 8.52
C GLY A 332 -5.22 6.14 9.40
N VAL A 333 -6.08 7.13 9.22
CA VAL A 333 -7.42 7.18 9.78
C VAL A 333 -8.35 7.70 8.69
N SER A 334 -9.52 7.08 8.55
CA SER A 334 -10.57 7.56 7.63
C SER A 334 -11.95 7.38 8.25
N LEU A 335 -12.85 8.26 7.85
CA LEU A 335 -14.28 8.19 8.11
C LEU A 335 -14.99 8.05 6.76
N THR A 336 -15.87 7.07 6.66
CA THR A 336 -16.72 6.80 5.50
C THR A 336 -18.18 6.88 5.89
N VAL A 337 -18.98 7.45 5.02
CA VAL A 337 -20.45 7.45 5.11
C VAL A 337 -20.98 6.93 3.79
N GLY A 338 -21.85 5.92 3.84
CA GLY A 338 -22.38 5.26 2.65
C GLY A 338 -23.92 5.22 2.65
N TYR A 339 -24.45 5.14 1.43
CA TYR A 339 -25.88 4.95 1.15
C TYR A 339 -26.07 3.79 0.20
N ARG A 340 -26.92 2.83 0.57
CA ARG A 340 -27.27 1.66 -0.25
C ARG A 340 -28.47 1.91 -1.12
N PHE A 341 -28.40 1.44 -2.37
CA PHE A 341 -29.50 1.52 -3.32
C PHE A 341 -29.66 0.19 -4.09
N GLY A 342 -30.85 -0.04 -4.59
CA GLY A 342 -31.18 -1.22 -5.40
C GLY A 342 -30.65 -1.12 -6.83
N LYS A 343 -30.97 -2.11 -7.64
CA LYS A 343 -30.64 -2.09 -9.07
C LYS A 343 -31.33 -0.94 -9.77
N LEU A 344 -30.62 -0.25 -10.63
CA LEU A 344 -31.17 0.82 -11.45
C LEU A 344 -32.12 0.22 -12.50
N LYS A 345 -33.26 0.87 -12.74
CA LYS A 345 -34.25 0.40 -13.73
C LYS A 345 -33.70 0.37 -15.16
N ASN A 346 -32.82 1.30 -15.48
CA ASN A 346 -32.19 1.40 -16.79
C ASN A 346 -30.75 0.90 -16.72
N LYS A 347 -30.35 0.08 -17.69
CA LYS A 347 -28.96 -0.38 -17.82
C LYS A 347 -28.07 0.81 -18.14
N ILE A 348 -27.01 1.00 -17.37
CA ILE A 348 -25.97 1.99 -17.66
C ILE A 348 -25.10 1.43 -18.78
N PHE A 349 -24.96 2.17 -19.88
CA PHE A 349 -24.22 1.75 -21.09
C PHE A 349 -24.67 0.39 -21.68
N GLY A 350 -25.90 -0.07 -21.40
CA GLY A 350 -26.40 -1.34 -21.92
C GLY A 350 -25.79 -2.62 -21.32
N VAL A 351 -24.85 -2.47 -20.39
CA VAL A 351 -24.04 -3.58 -19.81
C VAL A 351 -24.22 -3.72 -18.30
N LEU A 352 -24.43 -2.61 -17.59
CA LEU A 352 -24.55 -2.55 -16.12
C LEU A 352 -26.00 -2.36 -15.69
#